data_16993db1f6db2bd79274783a2adf464b
#
_entry.id   16993db1f6db2bd79274783a2adf464b
#
_cell.length_a   1.000
_cell.length_b   1.000
_cell.length_c   1.000
_cell.angle_alpha   90.00
_cell.angle_beta   90.00
_cell.angle_gamma   90.00
#
_symmetry.space_group_name_H-M   'P 1'
#
loop_
_entity.id
_entity.type
_entity.pdbx_description
1 polymer ?
#
loop_
_entity_poly.entity_id
_entity_poly.type
_entity_poly.pdbx_seq_one_letter_code
_entity_poly.pdbx_strand_id
1 'polypeptide(L)'
;MAVSCLAGLWLLAGPAQADERILYYYSDIQVNTDRSLVVTETIKVRAEGNKIKRGIYRDFPTRYSDHYGNDYHVGFQVLSVQRDGKHESYHQEALANGVRTYIGKRNYFLPHGEYTYRIRYRTTGQLGFFEEFDELYWNVTGNGWDFAIDKASAQVRLPHTVAEADLRLAAYTGYQGSQGKDYQQYITDEGHAFFETTRPLARHQGLTIAVGWPKGIIPEPSAAELRAQFFQDNKTGLVNLGLLLLLLAYYLYTWHKVGRDPASGTIIPLYTPPKGYSPAAMRYINRMGYDDKTFSTAIINLAVKGLIRIEQFAEGYQLTRTYPNYKAERAPGEKALLARLFKSHDSIELNHNISSSERNALQMAQSTHKMSLHRNYNRLYFKTNSGWIALGVLLTLLIIIAMFITAPNREAGFLTVWTGLWTFGVFGLSAMVYKAWSNVWRSGSGTGAAIFISLFSLPFWGGELFGLYMLVKHFSLLAIACLLGAVLLNVGFYQWLKAPTLAGRKLLDKIEGFRDYLEMAEKDEMNLRNPPDRIPELFEIYLPYAVA
;
A
#
# COMPACT_ATOMS: atom_id res chain seq x y z
N MET A 1 12.61 -58.33 57.10
CA MET A 1 12.14 -57.08 56.56
C MET A 1 13.00 -56.60 55.39
N ALA A 2 12.91 -57.24 54.26
CA ALA A 2 13.64 -56.79 53.02
C ALA A 2 13.08 -57.51 51.77
N VAL A 3 11.77 -57.46 51.51
CA VAL A 3 11.17 -58.01 50.27
C VAL A 3 10.08 -57.11 49.67
N SER A 4 9.89 -55.89 50.15
CA SER A 4 8.74 -55.02 49.67
C SER A 4 9.13 -53.80 48.85
N CYS A 5 10.34 -53.65 48.30
CA CYS A 5 10.77 -52.47 47.52
C CYS A 5 11.01 -52.73 46.03
N LEU A 6 10.68 -53.87 45.47
CA LEU A 6 10.92 -54.18 44.05
C LEU A 6 9.69 -54.23 43.16
N ALA A 7 8.48 -53.92 43.68
CA ALA A 7 7.24 -53.96 42.92
C ALA A 7 6.78 -52.53 42.38
N GLY A 8 7.54 -51.48 42.71
CA GLY A 8 7.10 -50.07 42.39
C GLY A 8 7.66 -49.47 41.10
N LEU A 9 8.56 -50.13 40.35
CA LEU A 9 9.25 -49.54 39.19
C LEU A 9 8.70 -49.92 37.81
N TRP A 10 7.59 -50.68 37.75
CA TRP A 10 6.99 -51.14 36.48
C TRP A 10 5.78 -50.34 35.99
N LEU A 11 5.42 -49.24 36.63
CA LEU A 11 4.21 -48.47 36.30
C LEU A 11 4.49 -47.07 35.67
N LEU A 12 5.72 -46.75 35.27
CA LEU A 12 6.06 -45.50 34.61
C LEU A 12 6.46 -45.65 33.13
N ALA A 13 6.36 -46.83 32.55
CA ALA A 13 6.38 -46.96 31.10
C ALA A 13 4.98 -46.65 30.56
N GLY A 14 4.61 -45.36 30.50
CA GLY A 14 3.49 -44.93 29.66
C GLY A 14 3.72 -45.49 28.24
N PRO A 15 2.68 -45.83 27.48
CA PRO A 15 2.84 -46.31 26.12
C PRO A 15 3.66 -45.27 25.37
N ALA A 16 4.80 -45.66 24.84
CA ALA A 16 5.60 -44.82 23.96
C ALA A 16 4.69 -44.47 22.77
N GLN A 17 4.09 -43.33 22.82
CA GLN A 17 3.20 -42.86 21.77
C GLN A 17 4.07 -42.66 20.53
N ALA A 18 3.86 -43.52 19.53
CA ALA A 18 4.64 -43.45 18.30
C ALA A 18 4.42 -42.07 17.67
N ASP A 19 5.51 -41.36 17.37
CA ASP A 19 5.44 -40.00 16.83
C ASP A 19 5.01 -40.03 15.36
N GLU A 20 4.04 -39.17 14.96
CA GLU A 20 3.69 -39.02 13.56
C GLU A 20 4.89 -38.52 12.76
N ARG A 21 5.22 -39.23 11.67
CA ARG A 21 6.40 -38.97 10.87
C ARG A 21 6.28 -39.50 9.46
N ILE A 22 7.17 -39.05 8.59
CA ILE A 22 7.38 -39.60 7.26
C ILE A 22 8.49 -40.66 7.38
N LEU A 23 8.13 -41.94 7.21
CA LEU A 23 9.06 -43.04 7.29
C LEU A 23 9.99 -43.11 6.08
N TYR A 24 9.44 -42.77 4.91
CA TYR A 24 10.16 -42.79 3.64
C TYR A 24 9.59 -41.79 2.67
N TYR A 25 10.46 -41.00 2.04
CA TYR A 25 10.13 -40.10 0.96
C TYR A 25 11.00 -40.41 -0.25
N TYR A 26 10.38 -40.79 -1.36
CA TYR A 26 11.06 -41.06 -2.63
C TYR A 26 10.47 -40.24 -3.76
N SER A 27 11.35 -39.56 -4.52
CA SER A 27 10.96 -38.78 -5.68
C SER A 27 11.64 -39.33 -6.94
N ASP A 28 10.85 -39.81 -7.87
CA ASP A 28 11.27 -40.24 -9.20
C ASP A 28 10.98 -39.12 -10.20
N ILE A 29 12.02 -38.51 -10.74
CA ILE A 29 11.96 -37.29 -11.56
C ILE A 29 12.39 -37.65 -12.98
N GLN A 30 11.44 -37.66 -13.88
CA GLN A 30 11.71 -37.85 -15.31
C GLN A 30 11.76 -36.48 -16.00
N VAL A 31 12.90 -36.15 -16.56
CA VAL A 31 13.12 -34.96 -17.40
C VAL A 31 12.76 -35.31 -18.85
N ASN A 32 11.91 -34.49 -19.48
CA ASN A 32 11.47 -34.72 -20.86
C ASN A 32 12.12 -33.73 -21.83
N THR A 33 12.17 -34.11 -23.12
CA THR A 33 12.73 -33.26 -24.19
C THR A 33 11.95 -31.96 -24.42
N ASP A 34 10.68 -31.90 -23.98
CA ASP A 34 9.85 -30.69 -24.03
C ASP A 34 10.07 -29.77 -22.83
N ARG A 35 11.13 -29.97 -22.06
CA ARG A 35 11.48 -29.19 -20.86
C ARG A 35 10.53 -29.38 -19.68
N SER A 36 9.57 -30.30 -19.77
CA SER A 36 8.70 -30.65 -18.65
C SER A 36 9.34 -31.72 -17.78
N LEU A 37 8.96 -31.74 -16.52
CA LEU A 37 9.25 -32.84 -15.60
C LEU A 37 7.97 -33.62 -15.33
N VAL A 38 8.07 -34.95 -15.30
CA VAL A 38 7.05 -35.81 -14.69
C VAL A 38 7.64 -36.39 -13.43
N VAL A 39 7.06 -36.03 -12.30
CA VAL A 39 7.54 -36.41 -10.98
C VAL A 39 6.55 -37.35 -10.34
N THR A 40 7.08 -38.45 -9.75
CA THR A 40 6.30 -39.39 -8.94
C THR A 40 6.86 -39.38 -7.52
N GLU A 41 6.16 -38.76 -6.59
CA GLU A 41 6.51 -38.81 -5.16
C GLU A 41 5.83 -40.00 -4.50
N THR A 42 6.60 -40.81 -3.77
CA THR A 42 6.12 -41.90 -2.91
C THR A 42 6.44 -41.56 -1.47
N ILE A 43 5.39 -41.31 -0.67
CA ILE A 43 5.50 -40.81 0.70
C ILE A 43 4.85 -41.81 1.65
N LYS A 44 5.65 -42.52 2.44
CA LYS A 44 5.16 -43.44 3.47
C LYS A 44 5.12 -42.71 4.81
N VAL A 45 3.94 -42.64 5.41
CA VAL A 45 3.73 -41.93 6.68
C VAL A 45 3.19 -42.85 7.75
N ARG A 46 3.47 -42.52 9.01
CA ARG A 46 2.80 -43.08 10.19
C ARG A 46 1.80 -42.06 10.70
N ALA A 47 0.53 -42.46 10.73
CA ALA A 47 -0.59 -41.66 11.18
C ALA A 47 -1.06 -42.13 12.56
N GLU A 48 -1.06 -41.22 13.56
CA GLU A 48 -1.54 -41.46 14.92
C GLU A 48 -2.77 -40.59 15.26
N GLY A 49 -3.39 -39.96 14.23
CA GLY A 49 -4.60 -39.16 14.36
C GLY A 49 -4.41 -37.80 15.02
N ASN A 50 -3.19 -37.31 15.20
CA ASN A 50 -2.90 -35.99 15.77
C ASN A 50 -2.95 -34.91 14.71
N LYS A 51 -2.04 -34.91 13.74
CA LYS A 51 -1.99 -34.02 12.58
C LYS A 51 -2.45 -34.74 11.31
N ILE A 52 -2.03 -36.02 11.12
CA ILE A 52 -2.46 -36.86 9.99
C ILE A 52 -3.81 -37.51 10.32
N LYS A 53 -4.90 -36.73 10.25
CA LYS A 53 -6.25 -37.21 10.62
C LYS A 53 -7.05 -37.78 9.47
N ARG A 54 -6.93 -37.18 8.28
CA ARG A 54 -7.75 -37.52 7.09
C ARG A 54 -6.92 -37.78 5.85
N GLY A 55 -5.60 -37.62 5.97
CA GLY A 55 -4.64 -37.72 4.90
C GLY A 55 -3.51 -36.71 5.09
N ILE A 56 -2.78 -36.45 4.02
CA ILE A 56 -1.68 -35.48 3.99
C ILE A 56 -1.97 -34.33 3.03
N TYR A 57 -1.21 -33.26 3.12
CA TYR A 57 -1.19 -32.25 2.08
C TYR A 57 0.25 -32.03 1.58
N ARG A 58 0.34 -31.59 0.32
CA ARG A 58 1.60 -31.28 -0.35
C ARG A 58 1.52 -29.88 -0.92
N ASP A 59 2.40 -29.00 -0.47
CA ASP A 59 2.55 -27.64 -1.00
C ASP A 59 3.57 -27.67 -2.12
N PHE A 60 3.19 -27.08 -3.25
CA PHE A 60 4.04 -26.95 -4.41
C PHE A 60 4.15 -25.46 -4.79
N PRO A 61 5.31 -24.81 -4.63
CA PRO A 61 5.51 -23.43 -5.05
C PRO A 61 5.44 -23.34 -6.57
N THR A 62 4.59 -22.42 -7.07
CA THR A 62 4.43 -22.20 -8.52
C THR A 62 4.75 -20.77 -8.92
N ARG A 63 5.01 -19.89 -7.95
CA ARG A 63 5.36 -18.50 -8.18
C ARG A 63 6.69 -18.18 -7.50
N TYR A 64 7.59 -17.65 -8.27
CA TYR A 64 8.91 -17.20 -7.84
C TYR A 64 9.13 -15.76 -8.29
N SER A 65 10.09 -15.08 -7.70
CA SER A 65 10.55 -13.78 -8.17
C SER A 65 12.03 -13.85 -8.51
N ASP A 66 12.42 -13.25 -9.62
CA ASP A 66 13.83 -13.09 -9.96
C ASP A 66 14.49 -11.99 -9.09
N HIS A 67 15.80 -11.79 -9.24
CA HIS A 67 16.54 -10.79 -8.48
C HIS A 67 16.14 -9.33 -8.83
N TYR A 68 15.41 -9.10 -9.91
CA TYR A 68 14.84 -7.81 -10.28
C TYR A 68 13.42 -7.63 -9.75
N GLY A 69 12.83 -8.66 -9.11
CA GLY A 69 11.46 -8.63 -8.60
C GLY A 69 10.39 -8.90 -9.66
N ASN A 70 10.77 -9.43 -10.83
CA ASN A 70 9.81 -9.89 -11.83
C ASN A 70 9.21 -11.23 -11.40
N ASP A 71 7.93 -11.41 -11.68
CA ASP A 71 7.25 -12.67 -11.44
C ASP A 71 7.69 -13.73 -12.48
N TYR A 72 7.88 -14.95 -11.97
CA TYR A 72 8.18 -16.13 -12.74
C TYR A 72 7.28 -17.27 -12.28
N HIS A 73 6.52 -17.86 -13.20
CA HIS A 73 5.55 -18.91 -12.90
C HIS A 73 5.98 -20.24 -13.50
N VAL A 74 5.85 -21.30 -12.71
CA VAL A 74 6.06 -22.68 -13.15
C VAL A 74 4.73 -23.40 -13.26
N GLY A 75 4.58 -24.23 -14.28
CA GLY A 75 3.38 -25.05 -14.46
C GLY A 75 3.31 -26.16 -13.41
N PHE A 76 2.12 -26.51 -12.93
CA PHE A 76 1.88 -27.63 -12.04
C PHE A 76 0.53 -28.29 -12.33
N GLN A 77 0.55 -29.58 -12.61
CA GLN A 77 -0.64 -30.37 -12.92
C GLN A 77 -0.55 -31.74 -12.25
N VAL A 78 -1.46 -32.05 -11.35
CA VAL A 78 -1.59 -33.40 -10.78
C VAL A 78 -2.15 -34.35 -11.82
N LEU A 79 -1.46 -35.45 -12.07
CA LEU A 79 -1.85 -36.49 -13.02
C LEU A 79 -2.60 -37.65 -12.35
N SER A 80 -2.13 -38.10 -11.18
CA SER A 80 -2.79 -39.14 -10.40
C SER A 80 -2.38 -39.06 -8.92
N VAL A 81 -3.29 -39.50 -8.06
CA VAL A 81 -3.03 -39.65 -6.62
C VAL A 81 -3.54 -41.02 -6.18
N GLN A 82 -2.71 -41.74 -5.41
CA GLN A 82 -3.02 -43.06 -4.88
C GLN A 82 -2.65 -43.11 -3.40
N ARG A 83 -3.37 -43.94 -2.63
CA ARG A 83 -3.03 -44.37 -1.28
C ARG A 83 -3.07 -45.90 -1.23
N ASP A 84 -1.98 -46.51 -0.80
CA ASP A 84 -1.82 -47.97 -0.72
C ASP A 84 -2.18 -48.68 -2.04
N GLY A 85 -1.73 -48.10 -3.18
CA GLY A 85 -1.95 -48.60 -4.52
C GLY A 85 -3.36 -48.35 -5.09
N LYS A 86 -4.30 -47.79 -4.32
CA LYS A 86 -5.66 -47.47 -4.76
C LYS A 86 -5.83 -45.99 -5.05
N HIS A 87 -6.66 -45.64 -6.02
CA HIS A 87 -6.99 -44.21 -6.27
C HIS A 87 -7.50 -43.51 -5.01
N GLU A 88 -6.94 -42.33 -4.69
CA GLU A 88 -7.37 -41.53 -3.56
C GLU A 88 -7.88 -40.16 -4.03
N SER A 89 -8.90 -39.67 -3.34
CA SER A 89 -9.49 -38.38 -3.62
C SER A 89 -8.54 -37.24 -3.20
N TYR A 90 -8.49 -36.18 -3.97
CA TYR A 90 -7.73 -34.97 -3.66
C TYR A 90 -8.46 -33.72 -4.08
N HIS A 91 -8.11 -32.59 -3.52
CA HIS A 91 -8.51 -31.26 -3.98
C HIS A 91 -7.33 -30.29 -3.82
N GLN A 92 -7.39 -29.21 -4.60
CA GLN A 92 -6.33 -28.20 -4.62
C GLN A 92 -6.85 -26.86 -4.17
N GLU A 93 -6.02 -26.16 -3.40
CA GLU A 93 -6.24 -24.77 -3.00
C GLU A 93 -5.06 -23.92 -3.47
N ALA A 94 -5.36 -22.75 -4.04
CA ALA A 94 -4.32 -21.80 -4.43
C ALA A 94 -3.75 -21.13 -3.18
N LEU A 95 -2.42 -21.08 -3.06
CA LEU A 95 -1.69 -20.31 -2.07
C LEU A 95 -1.15 -19.02 -2.71
N ALA A 96 -0.64 -18.10 -1.89
CA ALA A 96 -0.02 -16.88 -2.38
C ALA A 96 1.17 -17.15 -3.32
N ASN A 97 1.95 -18.22 -3.03
CA ASN A 97 3.15 -18.58 -3.79
C ASN A 97 3.04 -19.93 -4.52
N GLY A 98 1.87 -20.56 -4.57
CA GLY A 98 1.77 -21.89 -5.15
C GLY A 98 0.42 -22.55 -4.99
N VAL A 99 0.45 -23.90 -4.92
CA VAL A 99 -0.74 -24.74 -4.81
C VAL A 99 -0.56 -25.74 -3.67
N ARG A 100 -1.57 -25.87 -2.81
CA ARG A 100 -1.68 -26.95 -1.82
C ARG A 100 -2.58 -28.04 -2.35
N THR A 101 -2.08 -29.25 -2.41
CA THR A 101 -2.85 -30.45 -2.78
C THR A 101 -3.16 -31.23 -1.50
N TYR A 102 -4.42 -31.23 -1.09
CA TYR A 102 -4.93 -32.06 0.01
C TYR A 102 -5.29 -33.44 -0.54
N ILE A 103 -4.79 -34.50 0.10
CA ILE A 103 -4.96 -35.88 -0.31
C ILE A 103 -5.69 -36.63 0.79
N GLY A 104 -6.88 -37.11 0.47
CA GLY A 104 -7.77 -37.79 1.41
C GLY A 104 -9.20 -37.26 1.33
N LYS A 105 -10.11 -37.91 2.03
CA LYS A 105 -11.54 -37.60 2.03
C LYS A 105 -11.90 -36.73 3.22
N ARG A 106 -12.62 -35.63 2.98
CA ARG A 106 -13.02 -34.66 4.03
C ARG A 106 -13.77 -35.30 5.21
N ASN A 107 -14.57 -36.31 4.94
CA ASN A 107 -15.46 -36.94 5.94
C ASN A 107 -14.98 -38.32 6.39
N TYR A 108 -13.68 -38.66 6.19
CA TYR A 108 -13.14 -39.95 6.58
C TYR A 108 -11.87 -39.76 7.40
N PHE A 109 -11.91 -40.23 8.67
CA PHE A 109 -10.77 -40.24 9.54
C PHE A 109 -9.97 -41.54 9.31
N LEU A 110 -8.67 -41.38 9.13
CA LEU A 110 -7.76 -42.52 8.96
C LEU A 110 -7.62 -43.23 10.32
N PRO A 111 -7.75 -44.58 10.36
CA PRO A 111 -7.25 -45.37 11.50
C PRO A 111 -5.78 -45.11 11.73
N HIS A 112 -5.30 -45.38 12.96
CA HIS A 112 -3.86 -45.33 13.26
C HIS A 112 -3.16 -46.41 12.43
N GLY A 113 -2.02 -46.08 11.85
CA GLY A 113 -1.29 -47.01 11.00
C GLY A 113 -0.34 -46.34 10.01
N GLU A 114 0.25 -47.17 9.16
CA GLU A 114 1.14 -46.70 8.10
C GLU A 114 0.42 -46.67 6.77
N TYR A 115 0.62 -45.59 5.99
CA TYR A 115 -0.01 -45.36 4.71
C TYR A 115 1.03 -44.90 3.69
N THR A 116 0.93 -45.41 2.45
CA THR A 116 1.79 -45.02 1.34
C THR A 116 1.02 -44.20 0.33
N TYR A 117 1.37 -42.93 0.22
CA TYR A 117 0.82 -42.02 -0.78
C TYR A 117 1.72 -41.99 -2.00
N ARG A 118 1.14 -42.05 -3.21
CA ARG A 118 1.84 -41.84 -4.48
C ARG A 118 1.17 -40.72 -5.23
N ILE A 119 1.93 -39.64 -5.47
CA ILE A 119 1.48 -38.44 -6.16
C ILE A 119 2.28 -38.33 -7.45
N ARG A 120 1.60 -38.36 -8.60
CA ARG A 120 2.23 -38.14 -9.91
C ARG A 120 1.75 -36.82 -10.47
N TYR A 121 2.68 -35.96 -10.86
CA TYR A 121 2.38 -34.66 -11.41
C TYR A 121 3.36 -34.27 -12.52
N ARG A 122 2.94 -33.32 -13.36
CA ARG A 122 3.76 -32.67 -14.39
C ARG A 122 4.04 -31.22 -13.97
N THR A 123 5.27 -30.78 -14.16
CA THR A 123 5.68 -29.38 -13.95
C THR A 123 6.52 -28.89 -15.11
N THR A 124 6.53 -27.58 -15.35
CA THR A 124 7.29 -26.93 -16.41
C THR A 124 8.02 -25.71 -15.85
N GLY A 125 9.07 -25.24 -16.53
CA GLY A 125 9.78 -24.04 -16.10
C GLY A 125 10.74 -24.27 -14.93
N GLN A 126 11.23 -25.50 -14.72
CA GLN A 126 12.09 -25.89 -13.60
C GLN A 126 13.57 -26.03 -13.98
N LEU A 127 13.89 -26.01 -15.28
CA LEU A 127 15.25 -26.20 -15.76
C LEU A 127 15.97 -24.84 -15.91
N GLY A 128 17.20 -24.76 -15.42
CA GLY A 128 18.13 -23.67 -15.64
C GLY A 128 18.97 -23.91 -16.90
N PHE A 129 19.08 -22.91 -17.75
CA PHE A 129 19.89 -22.93 -18.97
C PHE A 129 21.05 -21.94 -18.79
N PHE A 130 22.25 -22.44 -18.47
CA PHE A 130 23.47 -21.64 -18.30
C PHE A 130 24.31 -21.66 -19.58
N GLU A 131 25.37 -20.90 -19.64
CA GLU A 131 26.23 -20.82 -20.83
C GLU A 131 26.92 -22.15 -21.16
N GLU A 132 27.44 -22.87 -20.14
CA GLU A 132 28.22 -24.08 -20.32
C GLU A 132 27.42 -25.38 -20.14
N PHE A 133 26.34 -25.35 -19.38
CA PHE A 133 25.57 -26.54 -19.00
C PHE A 133 24.10 -26.19 -18.74
N ASP A 134 23.26 -27.20 -18.70
CA ASP A 134 21.87 -27.10 -18.23
C ASP A 134 21.73 -27.81 -16.90
N GLU A 135 20.82 -27.37 -16.03
CA GLU A 135 20.70 -27.89 -14.68
C GLU A 135 19.25 -28.05 -14.26
N LEU A 136 18.99 -29.09 -13.51
CA LEU A 136 17.82 -29.25 -12.65
C LEU A 136 18.23 -28.98 -11.20
N TYR A 137 17.80 -27.84 -10.65
CA TYR A 137 17.89 -27.56 -9.20
C TYR A 137 16.53 -27.87 -8.56
N TRP A 138 16.45 -28.89 -7.70
CA TRP A 138 15.17 -29.41 -7.24
C TRP A 138 15.12 -29.63 -5.74
N ASN A 139 14.13 -29.01 -5.06
CA ASN A 139 13.84 -29.30 -3.66
C ASN A 139 12.92 -30.54 -3.59
N VAL A 140 13.52 -31.70 -3.33
CA VAL A 140 12.88 -33.03 -3.36
C VAL A 140 11.72 -33.13 -2.39
N THR A 141 11.99 -32.87 -1.11
CA THR A 141 10.99 -33.04 -0.05
C THR A 141 10.16 -31.78 0.20
N GLY A 142 10.72 -30.60 -0.07
CA GLY A 142 10.23 -29.35 0.47
C GLY A 142 10.57 -29.18 1.94
N ASN A 143 10.49 -27.93 2.44
CA ASN A 143 10.79 -27.56 3.82
C ASN A 143 9.51 -27.30 4.66
N GLY A 144 8.32 -27.60 4.11
CA GLY A 144 7.03 -27.32 4.76
C GLY A 144 6.49 -28.43 5.67
N TRP A 145 7.22 -29.53 5.86
CA TRP A 145 6.74 -30.66 6.65
C TRP A 145 6.85 -30.40 8.14
N ASP A 146 5.75 -30.51 8.85
CA ASP A 146 5.70 -30.51 10.32
C ASP A 146 6.17 -31.83 10.96
N PHE A 147 6.63 -32.75 10.13
CA PHE A 147 7.06 -34.10 10.52
C PHE A 147 8.54 -34.28 10.23
N ALA A 148 9.19 -35.10 11.03
CA ALA A 148 10.52 -35.61 10.69
C ALA A 148 10.41 -36.63 9.54
N ILE A 149 11.45 -36.71 8.70
CA ILE A 149 11.55 -37.66 7.60
C ILE A 149 12.70 -38.58 7.91
N ASP A 150 12.40 -39.89 8.12
CA ASP A 150 13.42 -40.87 8.53
C ASP A 150 14.42 -41.10 7.39
N LYS A 151 13.94 -41.17 6.15
CA LYS A 151 14.76 -41.36 4.97
C LYS A 151 14.16 -40.66 3.76
N ALA A 152 14.96 -39.88 3.06
CA ALA A 152 14.58 -39.22 1.81
C ALA A 152 15.52 -39.63 0.68
N SER A 153 14.98 -39.90 -0.51
CA SER A 153 15.76 -40.23 -1.69
C SER A 153 15.12 -39.64 -2.96
N ALA A 154 15.95 -39.46 -3.98
CA ALA A 154 15.52 -38.98 -5.28
C ALA A 154 16.31 -39.67 -6.40
N GLN A 155 15.62 -39.89 -7.53
CA GLN A 155 16.24 -40.36 -8.76
C GLN A 155 15.89 -39.39 -9.88
N VAL A 156 16.88 -38.99 -10.67
CA VAL A 156 16.70 -38.14 -11.84
C VAL A 156 17.00 -38.92 -13.10
N ARG A 157 16.05 -38.99 -14.00
CA ARG A 157 16.17 -39.65 -15.30
C ARG A 157 16.17 -38.61 -16.41
N LEU A 158 17.27 -38.52 -17.17
CA LEU A 158 17.40 -37.71 -18.35
C LEU A 158 16.80 -38.39 -19.57
N PRO A 159 16.36 -37.66 -20.60
CA PRO A 159 15.78 -38.24 -21.80
C PRO A 159 16.77 -39.07 -22.63
N HIS A 160 18.06 -38.81 -22.47
CA HIS A 160 19.16 -39.53 -23.10
C HIS A 160 20.20 -39.90 -22.08
N THR A 161 20.90 -41.00 -22.28
CA THR A 161 22.02 -41.43 -21.42
C THR A 161 23.17 -40.42 -21.58
N VAL A 162 23.68 -39.94 -20.45
CA VAL A 162 24.83 -39.04 -20.34
C VAL A 162 25.95 -39.76 -19.65
N ALA A 163 27.19 -39.60 -20.12
CA ALA A 163 28.34 -40.24 -19.44
C ALA A 163 28.49 -39.65 -18.02
N GLU A 164 28.82 -40.49 -17.04
CA GLU A 164 28.95 -40.08 -15.66
C GLU A 164 29.94 -38.91 -15.47
N ALA A 165 31.03 -38.93 -16.25
CA ALA A 165 32.03 -37.84 -16.23
C ALA A 165 31.51 -36.47 -16.67
N ASP A 166 30.41 -36.43 -17.40
CA ASP A 166 29.80 -35.19 -17.92
C ASP A 166 28.64 -34.70 -17.03
N LEU A 167 28.26 -35.49 -16.01
CA LEU A 167 27.23 -35.13 -15.03
C LEU A 167 27.84 -34.34 -13.87
N ARG A 168 27.18 -33.27 -13.51
CA ARG A 168 27.50 -32.48 -12.31
C ARG A 168 26.46 -32.75 -11.25
N LEU A 169 26.85 -33.41 -10.15
CA LEU A 169 25.94 -33.80 -9.07
C LEU A 169 26.27 -33.03 -7.79
N ALA A 170 25.25 -32.47 -7.16
CA ALA A 170 25.33 -31.89 -5.82
C ALA A 170 24.01 -32.09 -5.08
N ALA A 171 24.09 -32.17 -3.73
CA ALA A 171 22.90 -32.14 -2.91
C ALA A 171 23.15 -31.36 -1.61
N TYR A 172 22.06 -31.00 -0.96
CA TYR A 172 22.06 -30.23 0.28
C TYR A 172 20.96 -30.73 1.19
N THR A 173 21.28 -30.83 2.48
CA THR A 173 20.32 -31.23 3.53
C THR A 173 20.18 -30.13 4.58
N GLY A 174 19.00 -29.98 5.18
CA GLY A 174 18.77 -29.09 6.31
C GLY A 174 17.61 -28.11 6.09
N TYR A 175 17.60 -27.03 6.86
CA TYR A 175 16.63 -25.93 6.72
C TYR A 175 16.84 -25.17 5.42
N GLN A 176 15.84 -24.38 5.02
CA GLN A 176 15.97 -23.56 3.83
C GLN A 176 17.23 -22.67 3.89
N GLY A 177 18.07 -22.75 2.85
CA GLY A 177 19.36 -22.06 2.77
C GLY A 177 20.53 -22.76 3.45
N SER A 178 20.33 -23.91 4.11
CA SER A 178 21.41 -24.72 4.67
C SER A 178 22.17 -25.50 3.58
N GLN A 179 23.45 -25.73 3.81
CA GLN A 179 24.35 -26.51 2.93
C GLN A 179 24.86 -27.77 3.63
N GLY A 180 24.00 -28.49 4.38
CA GLY A 180 24.32 -29.73 5.02
C GLY A 180 24.70 -30.84 4.02
N LYS A 181 25.59 -31.74 4.41
CA LYS A 181 26.13 -32.79 3.54
C LYS A 181 25.75 -34.20 4.04
N ASP A 182 24.64 -34.36 4.75
CA ASP A 182 24.16 -35.65 5.25
C ASP A 182 23.43 -36.42 4.13
N TYR A 183 24.12 -36.66 3.02
CA TYR A 183 23.62 -37.44 1.88
C TYR A 183 24.71 -38.26 1.22
N GLN A 184 24.29 -39.22 0.41
CA GLN A 184 25.12 -39.93 -0.57
C GLN A 184 24.49 -39.76 -1.97
N GLN A 185 25.35 -39.77 -2.99
CA GLN A 185 24.96 -39.68 -4.40
C GLN A 185 25.77 -40.64 -5.25
N TYR A 186 25.16 -41.18 -6.25
CA TYR A 186 25.82 -42.08 -7.21
C TYR A 186 24.98 -42.16 -8.50
N ILE A 187 25.60 -42.70 -9.55
CA ILE A 187 24.89 -43.03 -10.79
C ILE A 187 24.52 -44.52 -10.71
N THR A 188 23.26 -44.85 -10.98
CA THR A 188 22.76 -46.23 -11.01
C THR A 188 23.26 -46.94 -12.25
N ASP A 189 23.21 -48.28 -12.27
CA ASP A 189 23.60 -49.12 -13.42
C ASP A 189 22.79 -48.73 -14.70
N GLU A 190 21.63 -48.17 -14.53
CA GLU A 190 20.77 -47.66 -15.62
C GLU A 190 21.18 -46.22 -16.10
N GLY A 191 22.21 -45.63 -15.51
CA GLY A 191 22.72 -44.30 -15.85
C GLY A 191 21.88 -43.15 -15.25
N HIS A 192 21.14 -43.37 -14.17
CA HIS A 192 20.33 -42.33 -13.52
C HIS A 192 21.05 -41.77 -12.29
N ALA A 193 20.95 -40.47 -12.09
CA ALA A 193 21.47 -39.81 -10.89
C ALA A 193 20.59 -40.15 -9.68
N PHE A 194 21.19 -40.71 -8.65
CA PHE A 194 20.50 -41.08 -7.41
C PHE A 194 21.10 -40.38 -6.20
N PHE A 195 20.20 -39.96 -5.30
CA PHE A 195 20.54 -39.22 -4.08
C PHE A 195 19.76 -39.81 -2.90
N GLU A 196 20.38 -39.91 -1.73
CA GLU A 196 19.75 -40.45 -0.54
C GLU A 196 20.33 -39.81 0.72
N THR A 197 19.46 -39.48 1.70
CA THR A 197 19.93 -38.96 3.00
C THR A 197 20.57 -40.03 3.84
N THR A 198 21.71 -39.70 4.49
CA THR A 198 22.43 -40.62 5.41
C THR A 198 21.97 -40.44 6.85
N ARG A 199 21.21 -39.38 7.15
CA ARG A 199 20.59 -39.13 8.47
C ARG A 199 19.14 -38.70 8.31
N PRO A 200 18.28 -38.92 9.30
CA PRO A 200 16.92 -38.38 9.31
C PRO A 200 16.91 -36.86 9.21
N LEU A 201 15.92 -36.31 8.49
CA LEU A 201 15.65 -34.90 8.43
C LEU A 201 14.68 -34.50 9.56
N ALA A 202 15.00 -33.49 10.33
CA ALA A 202 14.12 -32.95 11.35
C ALA A 202 12.94 -32.19 10.70
N ARG A 203 11.96 -31.79 11.50
CA ARG A 203 10.84 -30.93 11.04
C ARG A 203 11.37 -29.69 10.32
N HIS A 204 10.78 -29.35 9.19
CA HIS A 204 11.16 -28.20 8.33
C HIS A 204 12.54 -28.31 7.68
N GLN A 205 13.21 -29.46 7.77
CA GLN A 205 14.39 -29.74 6.98
C GLN A 205 14.02 -30.49 5.70
N GLY A 206 14.85 -30.36 4.68
CA GLY A 206 14.62 -30.96 3.37
C GLY A 206 15.88 -31.45 2.70
N LEU A 207 15.70 -32.22 1.62
CA LEU A 207 16.71 -32.62 0.67
C LEU A 207 16.52 -31.81 -0.61
N THR A 208 17.58 -31.11 -1.03
CA THR A 208 17.65 -30.41 -2.33
C THR A 208 18.75 -31.04 -3.15
N ILE A 209 18.52 -31.24 -4.44
CA ILE A 209 19.48 -31.82 -5.38
C ILE A 209 19.74 -30.85 -6.53
N ALA A 210 20.94 -30.92 -7.10
CA ALA A 210 21.31 -30.26 -8.35
C ALA A 210 21.91 -31.31 -9.28
N VAL A 211 21.38 -31.41 -10.49
CA VAL A 211 21.87 -32.30 -11.54
C VAL A 211 22.12 -31.46 -12.78
N GLY A 212 23.38 -31.30 -13.14
CA GLY A 212 23.80 -30.60 -14.37
C GLY A 212 24.25 -31.57 -15.44
N TRP A 213 23.99 -31.21 -16.70
CA TRP A 213 24.37 -31.99 -17.89
C TRP A 213 24.83 -31.06 -19.04
N PRO A 214 25.58 -31.59 -20.04
CA PRO A 214 26.03 -30.80 -21.20
C PRO A 214 24.89 -30.22 -22.02
N LYS A 215 25.17 -29.11 -22.68
CA LYS A 215 24.26 -28.46 -23.63
C LYS A 215 23.81 -29.39 -24.76
N GLY A 216 22.61 -29.15 -25.28
CA GLY A 216 22.08 -29.83 -26.46
C GLY A 216 21.28 -31.11 -26.17
N ILE A 217 21.22 -31.58 -24.93
CA ILE A 217 20.38 -32.73 -24.54
C ILE A 217 18.91 -32.33 -24.49
N ILE A 218 18.64 -31.12 -24.03
CA ILE A 218 17.30 -30.54 -23.98
C ILE A 218 17.36 -29.21 -24.73
N PRO A 219 16.44 -28.95 -25.69
CA PRO A 219 16.44 -27.71 -26.44
C PRO A 219 16.12 -26.53 -25.54
N GLU A 220 16.92 -25.48 -25.63
CA GLU A 220 16.69 -24.23 -24.89
C GLU A 220 15.42 -23.52 -25.35
N PRO A 221 14.73 -22.77 -24.47
CA PRO A 221 13.62 -21.93 -24.89
C PRO A 221 14.12 -20.82 -25.82
N SER A 222 13.41 -20.60 -26.92
CA SER A 222 13.71 -19.51 -27.83
C SER A 222 13.49 -18.15 -27.19
N ALA A 223 14.17 -17.11 -27.69
CA ALA A 223 13.97 -15.74 -27.21
C ALA A 223 12.52 -15.25 -27.35
N ALA A 224 11.76 -15.81 -28.31
CA ALA A 224 10.34 -15.51 -28.47
C ALA A 224 9.50 -16.13 -27.35
N GLU A 225 9.78 -17.39 -27.00
CA GLU A 225 9.10 -18.08 -25.88
C GLU A 225 9.40 -17.39 -24.56
N LEU A 226 10.67 -17.05 -24.28
CA LEU A 226 11.05 -16.34 -23.05
C LEU A 226 10.34 -14.98 -22.92
N ARG A 227 10.25 -14.21 -24.02
CA ARG A 227 9.52 -12.94 -24.03
C ARG A 227 8.03 -13.15 -23.80
N ALA A 228 7.41 -14.12 -24.48
CA ALA A 228 5.99 -14.42 -24.31
C ALA A 228 5.67 -14.82 -22.86
N GLN A 229 6.51 -15.67 -22.26
CA GLN A 229 6.40 -16.06 -20.85
C GLN A 229 6.55 -14.85 -19.92
N PHE A 230 7.58 -14.01 -20.12
CA PHE A 230 7.77 -12.80 -19.34
C PHE A 230 6.55 -11.88 -19.36
N PHE A 231 5.97 -11.63 -20.55
CA PHE A 231 4.77 -10.81 -20.67
C PHE A 231 3.55 -11.46 -20.00
N GLN A 232 3.42 -12.77 -20.08
CA GLN A 232 2.33 -13.50 -19.43
C GLN A 232 2.46 -13.46 -17.91
N ASP A 233 3.66 -13.69 -17.39
CA ASP A 233 3.95 -13.74 -15.94
C ASP A 233 3.82 -12.36 -15.29
N ASN A 234 4.21 -11.30 -16.01
CA ASN A 234 4.21 -9.93 -15.51
C ASN A 234 3.05 -9.07 -16.03
N LYS A 235 2.02 -9.68 -16.65
CA LYS A 235 0.91 -8.96 -17.30
C LYS A 235 0.24 -7.92 -16.41
N THR A 236 0.02 -8.21 -15.12
CA THR A 236 -0.62 -7.29 -14.18
C THR A 236 0.22 -6.03 -13.98
N GLY A 237 1.52 -6.20 -13.72
CA GLY A 237 2.44 -5.07 -13.56
C GLY A 237 2.58 -4.23 -14.83
N LEU A 238 2.69 -4.88 -15.98
CA LEU A 238 2.85 -4.20 -17.27
C LEU A 238 1.58 -3.45 -17.71
N VAL A 239 0.41 -4.03 -17.51
CA VAL A 239 -0.88 -3.35 -17.78
C VAL A 239 -1.03 -2.13 -16.87
N ASN A 240 -0.73 -2.28 -15.57
CA ASN A 240 -0.80 -1.17 -14.63
C ASN A 240 0.22 -0.08 -14.94
N LEU A 241 1.42 -0.43 -15.40
CA LEU A 241 2.42 0.54 -15.85
C LEU A 241 1.90 1.33 -17.06
N GLY A 242 1.31 0.65 -18.05
CA GLY A 242 0.68 1.32 -19.19
C GLY A 242 -0.43 2.28 -18.78
N LEU A 243 -1.30 1.87 -17.85
CA LEU A 243 -2.37 2.74 -17.31
C LEU A 243 -1.81 3.91 -16.49
N LEU A 244 -0.75 3.69 -15.71
CA LEU A 244 -0.07 4.77 -14.96
C LEU A 244 0.56 5.80 -15.92
N LEU A 245 1.22 5.35 -16.98
CA LEU A 245 1.78 6.24 -18.01
C LEU A 245 0.68 7.01 -18.74
N LEU A 246 -0.44 6.36 -19.03
CA LEU A 246 -1.61 7.03 -19.60
C LEU A 246 -2.17 8.10 -18.65
N LEU A 247 -2.28 7.80 -17.35
CA LEU A 247 -2.70 8.75 -16.32
C LEU A 247 -1.74 9.94 -16.23
N LEU A 248 -0.43 9.68 -16.24
CA LEU A 248 0.59 10.73 -16.23
C LEU A 248 0.49 11.61 -17.49
N ALA A 249 0.41 11.00 -18.67
CA ALA A 249 0.23 11.72 -19.93
C ALA A 249 -1.04 12.58 -19.94
N TYR A 250 -2.15 12.02 -19.43
CA TYR A 250 -3.41 12.75 -19.25
C TYR A 250 -3.22 13.98 -18.34
N TYR A 251 -2.58 13.82 -17.20
CA TYR A 251 -2.36 14.92 -16.27
C TYR A 251 -1.38 15.97 -16.81
N LEU A 252 -0.32 15.58 -17.49
CA LEU A 252 0.60 16.51 -18.14
C LEU A 252 -0.09 17.31 -19.24
N TYR A 253 -0.89 16.65 -20.09
CA TYR A 253 -1.72 17.32 -21.10
C TYR A 253 -2.70 18.30 -20.46
N THR A 254 -3.41 17.89 -19.43
CA THR A 254 -4.40 18.71 -18.73
C THR A 254 -3.73 19.91 -18.05
N TRP A 255 -2.59 19.67 -17.38
CA TRP A 255 -1.80 20.74 -16.77
C TRP A 255 -1.34 21.78 -17.80
N HIS A 256 -0.84 21.32 -18.94
CA HIS A 256 -0.43 22.22 -20.02
C HIS A 256 -1.63 23.05 -20.54
N LYS A 257 -2.81 22.45 -20.62
CA LYS A 257 -4.03 23.10 -21.17
C LYS A 257 -4.72 24.06 -20.20
N VAL A 258 -4.81 23.69 -18.92
CA VAL A 258 -5.65 24.42 -17.94
C VAL A 258 -4.96 24.72 -16.60
N GLY A 259 -3.83 24.09 -16.31
CA GLY A 259 -3.13 24.21 -15.03
C GLY A 259 -1.93 25.15 -15.03
N ARG A 260 -1.53 25.70 -16.20
CA ARG A 260 -0.43 26.66 -16.28
C ARG A 260 -0.92 28.06 -15.93
N ASP A 261 -0.16 28.71 -15.04
CA ASP A 261 -0.41 30.11 -14.70
C ASP A 261 -0.15 31.00 -15.91
N PRO A 262 -0.99 32.01 -16.15
CA PRO A 262 -0.67 33.07 -17.09
C PRO A 262 0.63 33.78 -16.67
N ALA A 263 1.38 34.28 -17.66
CA ALA A 263 2.60 35.03 -17.39
C ALA A 263 2.34 36.20 -16.43
N SER A 264 3.23 36.39 -15.45
CA SER A 264 3.18 37.56 -14.57
C SER A 264 3.44 38.85 -15.35
N GLY A 265 2.72 39.89 -14.98
CA GLY A 265 2.99 41.26 -15.45
C GLY A 265 4.17 41.89 -14.68
N THR A 266 4.41 43.16 -14.94
CA THR A 266 5.36 43.96 -14.14
C THR A 266 4.77 44.19 -12.74
N ILE A 267 5.44 43.73 -11.70
CA ILE A 267 5.04 43.97 -10.33
C ILE A 267 5.55 45.33 -9.93
N ILE A 268 4.62 46.24 -9.59
CA ILE A 268 4.92 47.60 -9.16
C ILE A 268 4.53 47.71 -7.69
N PRO A 269 5.41 48.19 -6.78
CA PRO A 269 5.06 48.40 -5.36
C PRO A 269 3.84 49.30 -5.25
N LEU A 270 2.83 48.87 -4.51
CA LEU A 270 1.60 49.61 -4.26
C LEU A 270 1.56 50.05 -2.80
N TYR A 271 1.39 51.37 -2.59
CA TYR A 271 1.35 51.94 -1.22
C TYR A 271 -0.04 51.82 -0.56
N THR A 272 -1.04 51.35 -1.29
CA THR A 272 -2.39 51.11 -0.79
C THR A 272 -2.91 49.78 -1.31
N PRO A 273 -3.77 49.08 -0.53
CA PRO A 273 -4.34 47.83 -0.96
C PRO A 273 -5.16 48.00 -2.25
N PRO A 274 -5.25 46.97 -3.11
CA PRO A 274 -6.08 47.00 -4.29
C PRO A 274 -7.53 47.36 -3.96
N LYS A 275 -8.06 48.41 -4.60
CA LYS A 275 -9.41 48.95 -4.34
C LYS A 275 -10.50 47.90 -4.64
N GLY A 276 -11.51 47.85 -3.77
CA GLY A 276 -12.68 46.99 -3.95
C GLY A 276 -12.50 45.53 -3.40
N TYR A 277 -11.37 45.21 -2.78
CA TYR A 277 -11.13 43.90 -2.20
C TYR A 277 -10.90 44.02 -0.70
N SER A 278 -11.62 43.19 0.06
CA SER A 278 -11.31 43.02 1.48
C SER A 278 -10.04 42.17 1.69
N PRO A 279 -9.35 42.29 2.84
CA PRO A 279 -8.20 41.45 3.16
C PRO A 279 -8.51 39.96 3.01
N ALA A 280 -9.67 39.51 3.50
CA ALA A 280 -10.12 38.14 3.36
C ALA A 280 -10.34 37.71 1.89
N ALA A 281 -10.84 38.61 1.03
CA ALA A 281 -10.99 38.36 -0.41
C ALA A 281 -9.62 38.22 -1.08
N MET A 282 -8.67 39.08 -0.74
CA MET A 282 -7.30 39.02 -1.26
C MET A 282 -6.63 37.70 -0.89
N ARG A 283 -6.74 37.28 0.37
CA ARG A 283 -6.22 35.98 0.82
C ARG A 283 -6.89 34.82 0.09
N TYR A 284 -8.23 34.84 -0.04
CA TYR A 284 -8.99 33.81 -0.75
C TYR A 284 -8.54 33.66 -2.20
N ILE A 285 -8.27 34.76 -2.89
CA ILE A 285 -7.80 34.76 -4.27
C ILE A 285 -6.34 34.31 -4.36
N ASN A 286 -5.47 34.80 -3.47
CA ASN A 286 -4.05 34.43 -3.43
C ASN A 286 -3.86 32.93 -3.14
N ARG A 287 -4.64 32.36 -2.22
CA ARG A 287 -4.60 30.93 -1.88
C ARG A 287 -5.44 30.05 -2.81
N MET A 288 -6.19 30.66 -3.72
CA MET A 288 -7.17 29.97 -4.57
C MET A 288 -8.09 29.05 -3.76
N GLY A 289 -8.42 29.46 -2.54
CA GLY A 289 -9.20 28.66 -1.60
C GLY A 289 -9.43 29.36 -0.26
N TYR A 290 -10.34 28.80 0.53
CA TYR A 290 -10.72 29.30 1.84
C TYR A 290 -9.97 28.54 2.94
N ASP A 291 -9.37 29.28 3.86
CA ASP A 291 -8.75 28.72 5.08
C ASP A 291 -9.23 29.47 6.34
N ASP A 292 -8.83 28.99 7.52
CA ASP A 292 -9.24 29.58 8.79
C ASP A 292 -8.71 31.01 8.97
N LYS A 293 -7.51 31.31 8.44
CA LYS A 293 -6.98 32.67 8.44
C LYS A 293 -7.83 33.64 7.62
N THR A 294 -8.47 33.17 6.53
CA THR A 294 -9.43 33.98 5.75
C THR A 294 -10.59 34.44 6.63
N PHE A 295 -11.08 33.59 7.53
CA PHE A 295 -12.13 33.92 8.47
C PHE A 295 -11.66 34.92 9.53
N SER A 296 -10.51 34.63 10.18
CA SER A 296 -9.93 35.52 11.20
C SER A 296 -9.61 36.92 10.64
N THR A 297 -9.06 36.96 9.42
CA THR A 297 -8.79 38.23 8.71
C THR A 297 -10.06 39.04 8.49
N ALA A 298 -11.19 38.39 8.15
CA ALA A 298 -12.48 39.09 8.00
C ALA A 298 -12.98 39.65 9.33
N ILE A 299 -12.84 38.91 10.44
CA ILE A 299 -13.20 39.37 11.80
C ILE A 299 -12.37 40.59 12.20
N ILE A 300 -11.04 40.52 12.03
CA ILE A 300 -10.13 41.65 12.35
C ILE A 300 -10.49 42.87 11.50
N ASN A 301 -10.76 42.68 10.21
CA ASN A 301 -11.14 43.80 9.32
C ASN A 301 -12.49 44.45 9.74
N LEU A 302 -13.45 43.65 10.21
CA LEU A 302 -14.70 44.17 10.77
C LEU A 302 -14.49 44.95 12.06
N ALA A 303 -13.51 44.56 12.90
CA ALA A 303 -13.13 45.27 14.10
C ALA A 303 -12.48 46.63 13.77
N VAL A 304 -11.53 46.64 12.83
CA VAL A 304 -10.89 47.88 12.35
C VAL A 304 -11.94 48.85 11.74
N LYS A 305 -12.95 48.30 11.09
CA LYS A 305 -14.11 49.11 10.57
C LYS A 305 -15.09 49.49 11.68
N GLY A 306 -14.82 49.23 12.96
CA GLY A 306 -15.68 49.57 14.08
C GLY A 306 -17.05 48.87 14.07
N LEU A 307 -17.20 47.75 13.38
CA LEU A 307 -18.45 46.97 13.29
C LEU A 307 -18.50 45.83 14.30
N ILE A 308 -17.35 45.44 14.84
CA ILE A 308 -17.19 44.45 15.90
C ILE A 308 -16.16 45.03 16.88
N ARG A 309 -16.34 44.81 18.19
CA ARG A 309 -15.33 45.02 19.22
C ARG A 309 -14.77 43.65 19.61
N ILE A 310 -13.45 43.56 19.70
CA ILE A 310 -12.72 42.38 20.17
C ILE A 310 -12.11 42.74 21.53
N GLU A 311 -12.53 42.04 22.57
CA GLU A 311 -12.00 42.22 23.94
C GLU A 311 -11.31 40.93 24.38
N GLN A 312 -10.13 41.04 24.98
CA GLN A 312 -9.37 39.92 25.51
C GLN A 312 -9.65 39.74 27.01
N PHE A 313 -9.94 38.52 27.43
CA PHE A 313 -10.06 38.11 28.82
C PHE A 313 -8.99 37.07 29.17
N ALA A 314 -8.91 36.71 30.44
CA ALA A 314 -7.97 35.70 30.91
C ALA A 314 -8.11 34.34 30.21
N GLU A 315 -9.31 33.97 29.80
CA GLU A 315 -9.63 32.66 29.22
C GLU A 315 -9.97 32.68 27.71
N GLY A 316 -9.88 33.85 27.04
CA GLY A 316 -10.25 33.94 25.63
C GLY A 316 -10.53 35.33 25.12
N TYR A 317 -11.34 35.42 24.09
CA TYR A 317 -11.75 36.68 23.46
C TYR A 317 -13.28 36.76 23.39
N GLN A 318 -13.82 37.98 23.49
CA GLN A 318 -15.23 38.26 23.25
C GLN A 318 -15.37 39.12 22.00
N LEU A 319 -16.27 38.74 21.15
CA LEU A 319 -16.69 39.48 19.95
C LEU A 319 -18.04 40.11 20.24
N THR A 320 -18.09 41.45 20.28
CA THR A 320 -19.34 42.19 20.52
C THR A 320 -19.70 43.01 19.28
N ARG A 321 -20.96 42.93 18.87
CA ARG A 321 -21.47 43.77 17.76
C ARG A 321 -21.52 45.22 18.18
N THR A 322 -21.03 46.10 17.30
CA THR A 322 -21.11 47.55 17.48
C THR A 322 -21.97 48.16 16.38
N TYR A 323 -22.54 49.35 16.66
CA TYR A 323 -23.41 50.11 15.75
C TYR A 323 -22.81 51.52 15.59
N PRO A 324 -21.80 51.68 14.71
CA PRO A 324 -21.15 52.97 14.53
C PRO A 324 -22.13 53.99 13.90
N ASN A 325 -22.00 55.23 14.27
CA ASN A 325 -22.82 56.33 13.75
C ASN A 325 -22.53 56.70 12.30
N TYR A 326 -21.60 56.01 11.66
CA TYR A 326 -21.24 56.20 10.24
C TYR A 326 -21.51 54.94 9.42
N LYS A 327 -21.75 55.12 8.12
CA LYS A 327 -22.01 54.04 7.18
C LYS A 327 -20.67 53.40 6.75
N ALA A 328 -20.21 52.42 7.50
CA ALA A 328 -19.02 51.67 7.13
C ALA A 328 -19.26 50.84 5.86
N GLU A 329 -18.34 50.94 4.90
CA GLU A 329 -18.38 50.13 3.69
C GLU A 329 -18.10 48.66 4.00
N ARG A 330 -18.99 47.79 3.60
CA ARG A 330 -18.94 46.34 3.86
C ARG A 330 -18.82 45.56 2.57
N ALA A 331 -17.74 44.80 2.43
CA ALA A 331 -17.64 43.85 1.33
C ALA A 331 -18.75 42.77 1.39
N PRO A 332 -19.15 42.18 0.28
CA PRO A 332 -20.24 41.20 0.24
C PRO A 332 -20.08 40.05 1.23
N GLY A 333 -18.86 39.51 1.39
CA GLY A 333 -18.54 38.45 2.36
C GLY A 333 -18.69 38.91 3.81
N GLU A 334 -18.25 40.11 4.13
CA GLU A 334 -18.33 40.71 5.48
C GLU A 334 -19.79 40.96 5.91
N LYS A 335 -20.62 41.42 4.99
CA LYS A 335 -22.06 41.62 5.24
C LYS A 335 -22.74 40.29 5.61
N ALA A 336 -22.46 39.24 4.85
CA ALA A 336 -23.01 37.91 5.08
C ALA A 336 -22.52 37.31 6.40
N LEU A 337 -21.22 37.49 6.71
CA LEU A 337 -20.60 37.05 7.95
C LEU A 337 -21.24 37.73 9.17
N LEU A 338 -21.29 39.07 9.18
CA LEU A 338 -21.82 39.84 10.29
C LEU A 338 -23.31 39.52 10.57
N ALA A 339 -24.13 39.40 9.52
CA ALA A 339 -25.53 39.04 9.65
C ALA A 339 -25.75 37.63 10.24
N ARG A 340 -24.83 36.70 10.01
CA ARG A 340 -24.95 35.34 10.53
C ARG A 340 -24.37 35.19 11.93
N LEU A 341 -23.21 35.82 12.16
CA LEU A 341 -22.49 35.78 13.45
C LEU A 341 -23.38 36.28 14.58
N PHE A 342 -24.02 37.43 14.40
CA PHE A 342 -24.86 38.11 15.37
C PHE A 342 -26.38 37.99 15.10
N LYS A 343 -26.80 36.83 14.55
CA LYS A 343 -28.24 36.60 14.30
C LYS A 343 -29.06 36.45 15.58
N SER A 344 -28.52 35.78 16.56
CA SER A 344 -29.19 35.42 17.82
C SER A 344 -28.46 35.88 19.07
N HIS A 345 -27.29 36.50 18.93
CA HIS A 345 -26.42 36.93 20.02
C HIS A 345 -25.80 38.29 19.67
N ASP A 346 -25.80 39.24 20.59
CA ASP A 346 -25.10 40.53 20.40
C ASP A 346 -23.60 40.41 20.79
N SER A 347 -23.23 39.37 21.52
CA SER A 347 -21.84 39.01 21.84
C SER A 347 -21.62 37.51 21.75
N ILE A 348 -20.40 37.10 21.42
CA ILE A 348 -19.95 35.72 21.32
C ILE A 348 -18.62 35.60 22.04
N GLU A 349 -18.53 34.64 22.96
CA GLU A 349 -17.30 34.33 23.66
C GLU A 349 -16.51 33.23 22.95
N LEU A 350 -15.24 33.50 22.73
CA LEU A 350 -14.27 32.56 22.14
C LEU A 350 -13.36 32.00 23.25
N ASN A 351 -13.89 31.08 24.06
CA ASN A 351 -13.16 30.41 25.13
C ASN A 351 -13.27 28.89 25.01
N HIS A 352 -12.63 28.16 25.94
CA HIS A 352 -12.71 26.69 25.96
C HIS A 352 -14.14 26.16 26.22
N ASN A 353 -14.99 26.94 26.87
CA ASN A 353 -16.35 26.58 27.29
C ASN A 353 -17.44 27.17 26.39
N ILE A 354 -17.10 27.51 25.12
CA ILE A 354 -18.05 28.06 24.16
C ILE A 354 -19.33 27.24 24.08
N SER A 355 -20.49 27.87 24.19
CA SER A 355 -21.79 27.22 24.11
C SER A 355 -22.03 26.58 22.73
N SER A 356 -22.87 25.52 22.68
CA SER A 356 -23.24 24.87 21.42
C SER A 356 -23.90 25.84 20.43
N SER A 357 -24.66 26.82 20.94
CA SER A 357 -25.32 27.85 20.14
C SER A 357 -24.32 28.79 19.47
N GLU A 358 -23.35 29.29 20.22
CA GLU A 358 -22.30 30.20 19.71
C GLU A 358 -21.37 29.48 18.75
N ARG A 359 -21.00 28.22 19.04
CA ARG A 359 -20.23 27.38 18.13
C ARG A 359 -20.95 27.19 16.78
N ASN A 360 -22.25 26.92 16.80
CA ASN A 360 -23.06 26.82 15.59
C ASN A 360 -23.13 28.16 14.83
N ALA A 361 -23.28 29.29 15.56
CA ALA A 361 -23.27 30.62 14.95
C ALA A 361 -21.95 30.90 14.21
N LEU A 362 -20.79 30.57 14.84
CA LEU A 362 -19.46 30.69 14.23
C LEU A 362 -19.30 29.81 12.97
N GLN A 363 -19.68 28.53 13.05
CA GLN A 363 -19.60 27.61 11.92
C GLN A 363 -20.50 28.05 10.77
N MET A 364 -21.71 28.52 11.07
CA MET A 364 -22.63 29.04 10.05
C MET A 364 -22.12 30.36 9.46
N ALA A 365 -21.53 31.24 10.26
CA ALA A 365 -20.94 32.47 9.76
C ALA A 365 -19.73 32.18 8.84
N GLN A 366 -18.86 31.26 9.26
CA GLN A 366 -17.73 30.81 8.45
C GLN A 366 -18.17 30.18 7.13
N SER A 367 -19.15 29.28 7.14
CA SER A 367 -19.68 28.63 5.94
C SER A 367 -20.36 29.63 4.99
N THR A 368 -21.13 30.59 5.54
CA THR A 368 -21.78 31.64 4.75
C THR A 368 -20.76 32.59 4.14
N HIS A 369 -19.72 32.98 4.88
CA HIS A 369 -18.61 33.78 4.38
C HIS A 369 -17.87 33.06 3.25
N LYS A 370 -17.53 31.76 3.45
CA LYS A 370 -16.92 30.92 2.43
C LYS A 370 -17.76 30.85 1.15
N MET A 371 -19.07 30.61 1.27
CA MET A 371 -19.98 30.59 0.12
C MET A 371 -20.05 31.94 -0.60
N SER A 372 -20.05 33.05 0.16
CA SER A 372 -20.06 34.41 -0.43
C SER A 372 -18.78 34.68 -1.22
N LEU A 373 -17.59 34.38 -0.66
CA LEU A 373 -16.32 34.52 -1.38
C LEU A 373 -16.27 33.60 -2.60
N HIS A 374 -16.72 32.36 -2.46
CA HIS A 374 -16.78 31.41 -3.57
C HIS A 374 -17.67 31.93 -4.71
N ARG A 375 -18.85 32.46 -4.40
CA ARG A 375 -19.79 32.98 -5.40
C ARG A 375 -19.23 34.21 -6.14
N ASN A 376 -18.52 35.09 -5.42
CA ASN A 376 -18.06 36.37 -6.00
C ASN A 376 -16.71 36.24 -6.73
N TYR A 377 -15.83 35.34 -6.32
CA TYR A 377 -14.43 35.32 -6.76
C TYR A 377 -14.00 34.03 -7.46
N ASN A 378 -14.64 32.88 -7.16
CA ASN A 378 -14.34 31.63 -7.84
C ASN A 378 -14.75 31.71 -9.33
N ARG A 379 -14.00 31.07 -10.20
CA ARG A 379 -14.08 31.13 -11.66
C ARG A 379 -13.76 32.50 -12.29
N LEU A 380 -13.94 33.62 -11.57
CA LEU A 380 -13.55 34.92 -12.06
C LEU A 380 -12.03 35.12 -11.96
N TYR A 381 -11.44 34.80 -10.80
CA TYR A 381 -10.02 35.05 -10.54
C TYR A 381 -9.18 33.80 -10.58
N PHE A 382 -9.73 32.62 -10.31
CA PHE A 382 -9.04 31.34 -10.43
C PHE A 382 -10.00 30.20 -10.76
N LYS A 383 -9.43 29.08 -11.26
CA LYS A 383 -10.16 27.85 -11.56
C LYS A 383 -9.53 26.72 -10.79
N THR A 384 -10.33 25.93 -10.08
CA THR A 384 -9.84 24.74 -9.35
C THR A 384 -9.66 23.54 -10.25
N ASN A 385 -10.25 23.56 -11.46
CA ASN A 385 -10.16 22.50 -12.47
C ASN A 385 -10.50 21.09 -11.94
N SER A 386 -11.31 20.98 -10.87
CA SER A 386 -11.64 19.72 -10.20
C SER A 386 -12.35 18.69 -11.09
N GLY A 387 -13.05 19.13 -12.14
CA GLY A 387 -13.65 18.22 -13.12
C GLY A 387 -12.63 17.35 -13.87
N TRP A 388 -11.41 17.88 -14.09
CA TRP A 388 -10.34 17.12 -14.71
C TRP A 388 -9.74 16.08 -13.75
N ILE A 389 -9.73 16.35 -12.45
CA ILE A 389 -9.32 15.37 -11.44
C ILE A 389 -10.26 14.17 -11.41
N ALA A 390 -11.57 14.39 -11.57
CA ALA A 390 -12.55 13.31 -11.59
C ALA A 390 -12.23 12.24 -12.66
N LEU A 391 -11.80 12.66 -13.86
CA LEU A 391 -11.37 11.72 -14.90
C LEU A 391 -10.07 10.99 -14.52
N GLY A 392 -9.12 11.68 -13.87
CA GLY A 392 -7.90 11.03 -13.35
C GLY A 392 -8.21 9.97 -12.29
N VAL A 393 -9.17 10.24 -11.41
CA VAL A 393 -9.66 9.24 -10.43
C VAL A 393 -10.30 8.04 -11.16
N LEU A 394 -11.08 8.27 -12.22
CA LEU A 394 -11.64 7.19 -13.04
C LEU A 394 -10.54 6.34 -13.70
N LEU A 395 -9.48 6.95 -14.22
CA LEU A 395 -8.33 6.21 -14.75
C LEU A 395 -7.62 5.41 -13.65
N THR A 396 -7.54 5.92 -12.43
CA THR A 396 -7.00 5.17 -11.29
C THR A 396 -7.87 3.98 -10.92
N LEU A 397 -9.19 4.10 -11.01
CA LEU A 397 -10.10 2.96 -10.83
C LEU A 397 -9.89 1.88 -11.88
N LEU A 398 -9.50 2.21 -13.11
CA LEU A 398 -9.14 1.20 -14.11
C LEU A 398 -7.91 0.39 -13.72
N ILE A 399 -6.93 0.97 -12.99
CA ILE A 399 -5.79 0.24 -12.43
C ILE A 399 -6.27 -0.81 -11.42
N ILE A 400 -7.17 -0.44 -10.52
CA ILE A 400 -7.76 -1.35 -9.53
C ILE A 400 -8.56 -2.46 -10.23
N ILE A 401 -9.35 -2.11 -11.24
CA ILE A 401 -10.12 -3.08 -12.03
C ILE A 401 -9.17 -4.04 -12.78
N ALA A 402 -8.09 -3.53 -13.37
CA ALA A 402 -7.09 -4.37 -14.03
C ALA A 402 -6.44 -5.35 -13.04
N MET A 403 -6.08 -4.91 -11.83
CA MET A 403 -5.58 -5.79 -10.78
C MET A 403 -6.61 -6.86 -10.39
N PHE A 404 -7.88 -6.49 -10.27
CA PHE A 404 -8.96 -7.44 -9.95
C PHE A 404 -9.14 -8.51 -11.05
N ILE A 405 -9.16 -8.09 -12.31
CA ILE A 405 -9.34 -9.01 -13.46
C ILE A 405 -8.13 -9.94 -13.63
N THR A 406 -6.93 -9.43 -13.38
CA THR A 406 -5.68 -10.19 -13.52
C THR A 406 -5.24 -10.86 -12.21
N ALA A 407 -6.08 -10.85 -11.18
CA ALA A 407 -5.76 -11.45 -9.89
C ALA A 407 -5.45 -12.95 -10.03
N PRO A 408 -4.37 -13.44 -9.39
CA PRO A 408 -3.96 -14.84 -9.54
C PRO A 408 -4.95 -15.83 -8.89
N ASN A 409 -5.72 -15.38 -7.91
CA ASN A 409 -6.72 -16.17 -7.21
C ASN A 409 -7.86 -15.28 -6.67
N ARG A 410 -8.91 -15.91 -6.13
CA ARG A 410 -10.09 -15.20 -5.59
C ARG A 410 -9.74 -14.33 -4.36
N GLU A 411 -8.80 -14.78 -3.55
CA GLU A 411 -8.33 -14.05 -2.37
C GLU A 411 -7.65 -12.74 -2.76
N ALA A 412 -6.76 -12.77 -3.74
CA ALA A 412 -6.12 -11.57 -4.29
C ALA A 412 -7.13 -10.57 -4.86
N GLY A 413 -8.14 -11.07 -5.58
CA GLY A 413 -9.23 -10.24 -6.09
C GLY A 413 -10.04 -9.59 -4.96
N PHE A 414 -10.41 -10.35 -3.95
CA PHE A 414 -11.11 -9.82 -2.76
C PHE A 414 -10.25 -8.76 -2.05
N LEU A 415 -8.97 -9.06 -1.80
CA LEU A 415 -8.04 -8.12 -1.15
C LEU A 415 -7.88 -6.82 -1.94
N THR A 416 -7.86 -6.88 -3.27
CA THR A 416 -7.77 -5.68 -4.12
C THR A 416 -8.96 -4.75 -3.89
N VAL A 417 -10.18 -5.28 -3.92
CA VAL A 417 -11.41 -4.49 -3.69
C VAL A 417 -11.49 -4.01 -2.25
N TRP A 418 -11.23 -4.90 -1.30
CA TRP A 418 -11.26 -4.59 0.13
C TRP A 418 -10.29 -3.47 0.50
N THR A 419 -8.99 -3.61 0.13
CA THR A 419 -7.97 -2.60 0.43
C THR A 419 -8.31 -1.28 -0.25
N GLY A 420 -8.78 -1.31 -1.51
CA GLY A 420 -9.22 -0.10 -2.22
C GLY A 420 -10.33 0.66 -1.48
N LEU A 421 -11.36 -0.03 -0.99
CA LEU A 421 -12.44 0.58 -0.19
C LEU A 421 -11.94 1.04 1.18
N TRP A 422 -11.10 0.24 1.84
CA TRP A 422 -10.54 0.54 3.15
C TRP A 422 -9.68 1.80 3.14
N THR A 423 -8.87 1.99 2.08
CA THR A 423 -8.02 3.19 1.87
C THR A 423 -8.84 4.49 1.92
N PHE A 424 -10.08 4.51 1.40
CA PHE A 424 -10.94 5.70 1.51
C PHE A 424 -11.28 6.04 2.96
N GLY A 425 -11.58 5.03 3.78
CA GLY A 425 -11.84 5.22 5.22
C GLY A 425 -10.61 5.75 5.95
N VAL A 426 -9.46 5.13 5.72
CA VAL A 426 -8.17 5.52 6.32
C VAL A 426 -7.76 6.93 5.88
N PHE A 427 -7.97 7.29 4.61
CA PHE A 427 -7.73 8.66 4.12
C PHE A 427 -8.60 9.68 4.84
N GLY A 428 -9.89 9.39 5.02
CA GLY A 428 -10.81 10.25 5.77
C GLY A 428 -10.37 10.44 7.22
N LEU A 429 -10.01 9.36 7.92
CA LEU A 429 -9.48 9.41 9.29
C LEU A 429 -8.17 10.20 9.37
N SER A 430 -7.26 10.00 8.43
CA SER A 430 -6.00 10.74 8.36
C SER A 430 -6.21 12.24 8.19
N ALA A 431 -7.18 12.64 7.35
CA ALA A 431 -7.55 14.03 7.21
C ALA A 431 -8.13 14.62 8.50
N MET A 432 -8.89 13.82 9.27
CA MET A 432 -9.39 14.25 10.60
C MET A 432 -8.25 14.39 11.61
N VAL A 433 -7.30 13.45 11.65
CA VAL A 433 -6.09 13.53 12.50
C VAL A 433 -5.28 14.77 12.16
N TYR A 434 -4.99 14.98 10.87
CA TYR A 434 -4.27 16.16 10.41
C TYR A 434 -4.96 17.47 10.83
N LYS A 435 -6.28 17.55 10.66
CA LYS A 435 -7.06 18.72 11.07
C LYS A 435 -7.03 18.94 12.59
N ALA A 436 -7.14 17.87 13.38
CA ALA A 436 -7.07 17.96 14.83
C ALA A 436 -5.69 18.49 15.30
N TRP A 437 -4.59 17.95 14.80
CA TRP A 437 -3.25 18.44 15.10
C TRP A 437 -2.97 19.86 14.58
N SER A 438 -3.47 20.17 13.38
CA SER A 438 -3.39 21.54 12.84
C SER A 438 -4.09 22.55 13.75
N ASN A 439 -5.20 22.18 14.38
CA ASN A 439 -5.87 23.02 15.35
C ASN A 439 -5.05 23.17 16.64
N VAL A 440 -4.46 22.09 17.16
CA VAL A 440 -3.56 22.14 18.33
C VAL A 440 -2.38 23.09 18.10
N TRP A 441 -1.71 22.97 16.94
CA TRP A 441 -0.56 23.82 16.61
C TRP A 441 -0.92 25.30 16.44
N ARG A 442 -2.18 25.59 16.05
CA ARG A 442 -2.65 26.97 15.82
C ARG A 442 -3.25 27.63 17.06
N SER A 443 -3.98 26.87 17.86
CA SER A 443 -4.74 27.42 19.00
C SER A 443 -4.21 27.00 20.36
N GLY A 444 -3.22 26.08 20.42
CA GLY A 444 -2.72 25.51 21.66
C GLY A 444 -3.75 24.64 22.42
N SER A 445 -4.94 24.43 21.84
CA SER A 445 -6.05 23.73 22.48
C SER A 445 -6.53 22.52 21.69
N GLY A 446 -7.22 21.59 22.38
CA GLY A 446 -7.77 20.40 21.73
C GLY A 446 -6.79 19.22 21.66
N THR A 447 -5.67 19.25 22.38
CA THR A 447 -4.64 18.18 22.39
C THR A 447 -5.24 16.82 22.76
N GLY A 448 -6.16 16.75 23.74
CA GLY A 448 -6.84 15.50 24.10
C GLY A 448 -7.65 14.90 22.96
N ALA A 449 -8.38 15.72 22.22
CA ALA A 449 -9.13 15.26 21.04
C ALA A 449 -8.20 14.81 19.90
N ALA A 450 -7.07 15.51 19.68
CA ALA A 450 -6.08 15.13 18.69
C ALA A 450 -5.41 13.80 19.03
N ILE A 451 -5.03 13.60 20.29
CA ILE A 451 -4.49 12.31 20.77
C ILE A 451 -5.54 11.20 20.62
N PHE A 452 -6.78 11.44 21.06
CA PHE A 452 -7.85 10.44 20.96
C PHE A 452 -8.05 9.98 19.52
N ILE A 453 -8.22 10.91 18.57
CA ILE A 453 -8.46 10.54 17.17
C ILE A 453 -7.24 9.88 16.53
N SER A 454 -6.02 10.25 16.96
CA SER A 454 -4.78 9.59 16.53
C SER A 454 -4.74 8.14 17.01
N LEU A 455 -4.98 7.89 18.30
CA LEU A 455 -5.04 6.55 18.87
C LEU A 455 -6.16 5.72 18.24
N PHE A 456 -7.33 6.31 18.04
CA PHE A 456 -8.45 5.66 17.37
C PHE A 456 -8.11 5.27 15.92
N SER A 457 -7.28 6.05 15.23
CA SER A 457 -6.89 5.77 13.85
C SER A 457 -5.85 4.65 13.70
N LEU A 458 -5.06 4.33 14.73
CA LEU A 458 -3.98 3.34 14.67
C LEU A 458 -4.41 1.95 14.20
N PRO A 459 -5.53 1.34 14.71
CA PRO A 459 -5.97 0.05 14.21
C PRO A 459 -6.33 0.05 12.71
N PHE A 460 -6.87 1.16 12.21
CA PHE A 460 -7.24 1.32 10.80
C PHE A 460 -6.00 1.44 9.91
N TRP A 461 -4.97 2.16 10.38
CA TRP A 461 -3.65 2.17 9.72
C TRP A 461 -2.98 0.80 9.76
N GLY A 462 -3.10 0.07 10.90
CA GLY A 462 -2.65 -1.31 11.00
C GLY A 462 -3.32 -2.22 9.97
N GLY A 463 -4.65 -2.08 9.79
CA GLY A 463 -5.42 -2.79 8.76
C GLY A 463 -4.98 -2.44 7.34
N GLU A 464 -4.69 -1.16 7.05
CA GLU A 464 -4.18 -0.71 5.76
C GLU A 464 -2.81 -1.33 5.44
N LEU A 465 -1.86 -1.24 6.38
CA LEU A 465 -0.53 -1.82 6.22
C LEU A 465 -0.59 -3.35 6.04
N PHE A 466 -1.47 -4.02 6.78
CA PHE A 466 -1.71 -5.45 6.63
C PHE A 466 -2.31 -5.78 5.26
N GLY A 467 -3.30 -5.01 4.79
CA GLY A 467 -3.89 -5.16 3.46
C GLY A 467 -2.85 -4.98 2.33
N LEU A 468 -2.02 -3.94 2.42
CA LEU A 468 -0.92 -3.70 1.48
C LEU A 468 0.13 -4.82 1.53
N TYR A 469 0.50 -5.30 2.72
CA TYR A 469 1.41 -6.44 2.88
C TYR A 469 0.86 -7.71 2.22
N MET A 470 -0.43 -7.98 2.39
CA MET A 470 -1.09 -9.11 1.73
C MET A 470 -1.14 -8.93 0.21
N LEU A 471 -1.40 -7.73 -0.29
CA LEU A 471 -1.36 -7.46 -1.73
C LEU A 471 0.04 -7.71 -2.34
N VAL A 472 1.11 -7.32 -1.65
CA VAL A 472 2.50 -7.60 -2.09
C VAL A 472 2.80 -9.09 -2.19
N LYS A 473 2.15 -9.95 -1.39
CA LYS A 473 2.28 -11.41 -1.50
C LYS A 473 1.60 -12.00 -2.73
N HIS A 474 0.57 -11.33 -3.25
CA HIS A 474 -0.23 -11.83 -4.37
C HIS A 474 0.11 -11.17 -5.70
N PHE A 475 0.61 -9.94 -5.69
CA PHE A 475 0.93 -9.16 -6.88
C PHE A 475 2.41 -8.78 -6.92
N SER A 476 2.93 -8.50 -8.11
CA SER A 476 4.30 -8.00 -8.28
C SER A 476 4.48 -6.62 -7.62
N LEU A 477 5.69 -6.34 -7.17
CA LEU A 477 6.04 -5.05 -6.59
C LEU A 477 5.74 -3.90 -7.57
N LEU A 478 5.93 -4.13 -8.89
CA LEU A 478 5.61 -3.16 -9.94
C LEU A 478 4.12 -2.79 -9.92
N ALA A 479 3.22 -3.77 -9.81
CA ALA A 479 1.78 -3.50 -9.80
C ALA A 479 1.37 -2.62 -8.60
N ILE A 480 1.92 -2.90 -7.42
CA ILE A 480 1.68 -2.11 -6.20
C ILE A 480 2.28 -0.71 -6.34
N ALA A 481 3.50 -0.58 -6.86
CA ALA A 481 4.14 0.71 -7.09
C ALA A 481 3.33 1.58 -8.07
N CYS A 482 2.74 0.97 -9.12
CA CYS A 482 1.86 1.67 -10.05
C CYS A 482 0.58 2.18 -9.38
N LEU A 483 -0.04 1.40 -8.49
CA LEU A 483 -1.21 1.83 -7.74
C LEU A 483 -0.90 3.01 -6.83
N LEU A 484 0.18 2.92 -6.04
CA LEU A 484 0.63 4.00 -5.17
C LEU A 484 1.01 5.25 -5.98
N GLY A 485 1.71 5.07 -7.10
CA GLY A 485 2.06 6.15 -8.03
C GLY A 485 0.82 6.88 -8.57
N ALA A 486 -0.24 6.14 -8.91
CA ALA A 486 -1.50 6.74 -9.37
C ALA A 486 -2.18 7.58 -8.28
N VAL A 487 -2.17 7.12 -7.03
CA VAL A 487 -2.70 7.91 -5.89
C VAL A 487 -1.89 9.20 -5.72
N LEU A 488 -0.56 9.11 -5.74
CA LEU A 488 0.33 10.28 -5.61
C LEU A 488 0.12 11.28 -6.75
N LEU A 489 -0.06 10.81 -7.99
CA LEU A 489 -0.38 11.67 -9.13
C LEU A 489 -1.71 12.42 -8.92
N ASN A 490 -2.76 11.73 -8.45
CA ASN A 490 -4.04 12.40 -8.17
C ASN A 490 -3.90 13.48 -7.10
N VAL A 491 -3.17 13.21 -6.01
CA VAL A 491 -2.93 14.18 -4.92
C VAL A 491 -2.10 15.37 -5.41
N GLY A 492 -1.02 15.12 -6.15
CA GLY A 492 -0.16 16.16 -6.69
C GLY A 492 -0.90 17.07 -7.67
N PHE A 493 -1.55 16.48 -8.67
CA PHE A 493 -2.26 17.25 -9.68
C PHE A 493 -3.53 17.95 -9.16
N TYR A 494 -4.12 17.48 -8.06
CA TYR A 494 -5.17 18.26 -7.38
C TYR A 494 -4.71 19.67 -6.99
N GLN A 495 -3.44 19.85 -6.64
CA GLN A 495 -2.87 21.17 -6.35
C GLN A 495 -2.38 21.88 -7.62
N TRP A 496 -1.68 21.18 -8.50
CA TRP A 496 -1.04 21.76 -9.69
C TRP A 496 -2.02 22.16 -10.80
N LEU A 497 -3.23 21.62 -10.80
CA LEU A 497 -4.26 22.02 -11.78
C LEU A 497 -5.01 23.30 -11.38
N LYS A 498 -4.85 23.80 -10.16
CA LYS A 498 -5.39 25.11 -9.79
C LYS A 498 -4.60 26.21 -10.49
N ALA A 499 -5.29 27.08 -11.18
CA ALA A 499 -4.62 28.16 -11.92
C ALA A 499 -5.43 29.47 -11.84
N PRO A 500 -4.78 30.64 -11.74
CA PRO A 500 -5.44 31.92 -11.84
C PRO A 500 -5.94 32.16 -13.27
N THR A 501 -7.00 32.90 -13.41
CA THR A 501 -7.41 33.47 -14.71
C THR A 501 -6.51 34.67 -15.07
N LEU A 502 -6.60 35.18 -16.29
CA LEU A 502 -5.91 36.42 -16.66
C LEU A 502 -6.28 37.60 -15.75
N ALA A 503 -7.55 37.70 -15.34
CA ALA A 503 -7.99 38.72 -14.38
C ALA A 503 -7.41 38.44 -12.98
N GLY A 504 -7.35 37.15 -12.60
CA GLY A 504 -6.72 36.73 -11.37
C GLY A 504 -5.23 37.04 -11.33
N ARG A 505 -4.48 36.75 -12.41
CA ARG A 505 -3.04 37.06 -12.47
C ARG A 505 -2.77 38.57 -12.30
N LYS A 506 -3.52 39.42 -13.04
CA LYS A 506 -3.40 40.87 -12.88
C LYS A 506 -3.69 41.37 -11.46
N LEU A 507 -4.61 40.72 -10.75
CA LEU A 507 -4.90 41.07 -9.36
C LEU A 507 -3.82 40.55 -8.42
N LEU A 508 -3.30 39.33 -8.65
CA LEU A 508 -2.18 38.76 -7.90
C LEU A 508 -0.92 39.61 -8.02
N ASP A 509 -0.62 40.15 -9.20
CA ASP A 509 0.51 41.08 -9.40
C ASP A 509 0.35 42.35 -8.53
N LYS A 510 -0.88 42.86 -8.39
CA LYS A 510 -1.18 44.02 -7.52
C LYS A 510 -1.09 43.64 -6.02
N ILE A 511 -1.57 42.46 -5.65
CA ILE A 511 -1.46 41.94 -4.27
C ILE A 511 0.01 41.76 -3.90
N GLU A 512 0.81 41.23 -4.83
CA GLU A 512 2.25 41.04 -4.64
C GLU A 512 2.98 42.39 -4.47
N GLY A 513 2.68 43.38 -5.34
CA GLY A 513 3.23 44.73 -5.20
C GLY A 513 2.83 45.43 -3.88
N PHE A 514 1.63 45.16 -3.36
CA PHE A 514 1.23 45.66 -2.03
C PHE A 514 1.92 44.90 -0.89
N ARG A 515 2.11 43.58 -1.03
CA ARG A 515 2.88 42.78 -0.06
C ARG A 515 4.33 43.26 0.02
N ASP A 516 4.97 43.49 -1.13
CA ASP A 516 6.35 44.00 -1.17
C ASP A 516 6.48 45.35 -0.45
N TYR A 517 5.47 46.22 -0.58
CA TYR A 517 5.43 47.46 0.20
C TYR A 517 5.33 47.20 1.70
N LEU A 518 4.45 46.30 2.16
CA LEU A 518 4.30 45.99 3.58
C LEU A 518 5.59 45.37 4.14
N GLU A 519 6.26 44.48 3.42
CA GLU A 519 7.53 43.86 3.81
C GLU A 519 8.69 44.88 3.85
N MET A 520 8.71 45.85 2.93
CA MET A 520 9.71 46.94 2.93
C MET A 520 9.45 47.93 4.06
N ALA A 521 8.19 48.21 4.39
CA ALA A 521 7.82 49.09 5.48
C ALA A 521 8.19 48.52 6.85
N GLU A 522 8.29 47.21 7.00
CA GLU A 522 8.73 46.51 8.19
C GLU A 522 10.27 46.52 8.35
N LYS A 523 11.02 46.58 7.25
CA LYS A 523 12.47 46.68 7.24
C LYS A 523 12.87 48.16 7.28
N ASP A 524 13.73 48.56 8.19
CA ASP A 524 14.20 49.93 8.47
C ASP A 524 14.70 50.77 7.26
N GLU A 525 14.78 50.19 6.06
CA GLU A 525 15.25 50.86 4.84
C GLU A 525 14.33 52.00 4.34
N MET A 526 13.04 51.98 4.67
CA MET A 526 12.10 53.08 4.29
C MET A 526 12.18 54.29 5.20
N ASN A 527 12.69 54.10 6.42
CA ASN A 527 12.86 55.22 7.40
C ASN A 527 13.93 56.23 6.98
N LEU A 528 14.81 55.88 6.03
CA LEU A 528 15.91 56.74 5.57
C LEU A 528 15.53 57.66 4.37
N ARG A 529 14.50 57.36 3.60
CA ARG A 529 14.16 58.13 2.39
C ARG A 529 12.85 58.92 2.44
N ASN A 530 11.87 58.47 3.21
CA ASN A 530 10.63 59.20 3.51
C ASN A 530 10.00 58.52 4.72
N PRO A 531 10.15 59.08 5.96
CA PRO A 531 9.47 58.54 7.12
C PRO A 531 7.97 58.70 6.89
N PRO A 532 7.17 57.63 6.75
CA PRO A 532 5.74 57.77 6.84
C PRO A 532 5.40 58.32 8.20
N ASP A 533 4.47 59.27 8.28
CA ASP A 533 3.91 59.66 9.57
C ASP A 533 3.48 58.38 10.27
N ARG A 534 4.16 58.08 11.38
CA ARG A 534 3.88 56.88 12.21
C ARG A 534 2.58 57.14 12.97
N ILE A 535 1.47 57.09 12.24
CA ILE A 535 0.15 57.24 12.84
C ILE A 535 -0.30 55.82 13.25
N PRO A 536 -0.55 55.54 14.55
CA PRO A 536 -1.10 54.25 14.99
C PRO A 536 -2.29 53.79 14.16
N GLU A 537 -3.11 54.72 13.69
CA GLU A 537 -4.25 54.48 12.80
C GLU A 537 -3.88 53.82 11.48
N LEU A 538 -2.70 54.13 10.91
CA LEU A 538 -2.25 53.51 9.65
C LEU A 538 -1.90 52.02 9.85
N PHE A 539 -1.27 51.70 10.99
CA PHE A 539 -0.97 50.33 11.37
C PHE A 539 -2.25 49.51 11.56
N GLU A 540 -3.24 50.04 12.25
CA GLU A 540 -4.53 49.38 12.46
C GLU A 540 -5.25 49.10 11.12
N ILE A 541 -5.25 50.04 10.17
CA ILE A 541 -5.86 49.88 8.87
C ILE A 541 -5.18 48.75 8.05
N TYR A 542 -3.85 48.58 8.15
CA TYR A 542 -3.10 47.61 7.39
C TYR A 542 -2.97 46.24 8.07
N LEU A 543 -3.20 46.16 9.38
CA LEU A 543 -3.12 44.92 10.15
C LEU A 543 -3.92 43.76 9.54
N PRO A 544 -5.20 43.94 9.10
CA PRO A 544 -5.95 42.86 8.48
C PRO A 544 -5.31 42.35 7.17
N TYR A 545 -4.63 43.22 6.43
CA TYR A 545 -3.94 42.88 5.18
C TYR A 545 -2.61 42.17 5.44
N ALA A 546 -1.88 42.55 6.47
CA ALA A 546 -0.64 41.88 6.89
C ALA A 546 -0.92 40.46 7.40
N VAL A 547 -2.06 40.24 8.06
CA VAL A 547 -2.52 38.91 8.49
C VAL A 547 -3.02 38.07 7.29
N ALA A 548 -3.48 38.72 6.22
CA ALA A 548 -4.01 38.04 5.04
C ALA A 548 -2.90 37.40 4.19
#